data_db2146241e615702a5ed3542bf3e3661
#
_entry.id   db2146241e615702a5ed3542bf3e3661
#
_cell.length_a   1.000
_cell.length_b   1.000
_cell.length_c   1.000
_cell.angle_alpha   90.00
_cell.angle_beta   90.00
_cell.angle_gamma   90.00
#
_symmetry.space_group_name_H-M   'P 1'
#
loop_
_entity.id
_entity.type
_entity.pdbx_description
1 polymer ?
#
loop_
_entity_poly.entity_id
_entity_poly.type
_entity_poly.pdbx_seq_one_letter_code
_entity_poly.pdbx_strand_id
1 'polypeptide(L)'
;MQVAYTRALDAEGLLTKAERRQVAPNVDEQLPILLAVSDNGPQMTSGTTREFMALHALAMHLGRPGVPTDQAHIESLFSHVKGEWPQLLAISDPELLVAELDQVRIEYNTVRLHAGIGYVTPDDEHEQRGEAIRKARLQGLRTARAARIAYRRTNNTRQDLTRWGTTTPNLSR
;
A
#
# COMPACT_ATOMS: atom_id res chain seq x y z
N MET A 1 -9.12 20.37 -7.36
CA MET A 1 -7.82 19.77 -7.65
C MET A 1 -6.68 20.43 -6.87
N GLN A 2 -6.41 21.75 -7.00
CA GLN A 2 -5.35 22.46 -6.24
C GLN A 2 -5.42 22.20 -4.74
N VAL A 3 -6.62 22.26 -4.14
CA VAL A 3 -6.85 21.94 -2.71
C VAL A 3 -6.36 20.52 -2.34
N ALA A 4 -6.54 19.54 -3.22
CA ALA A 4 -6.09 18.18 -2.96
C ALA A 4 -4.56 18.08 -2.94
N TYR A 5 -3.88 18.73 -3.87
CA TYR A 5 -2.41 18.79 -3.86
C TYR A 5 -1.87 19.55 -2.65
N THR A 6 -2.47 20.68 -2.29
CA THR A 6 -2.07 21.44 -1.10
C THR A 6 -2.20 20.58 0.16
N ARG A 7 -3.32 19.88 0.35
CA ARG A 7 -3.52 18.96 1.49
C ARG A 7 -2.50 17.83 1.51
N ALA A 8 -2.20 17.24 0.35
CA ALA A 8 -1.21 16.18 0.24
C ALA A 8 0.20 16.66 0.58
N LEU A 9 0.60 17.83 0.08
CA LEU A 9 1.90 18.43 0.40
C LEU A 9 2.02 18.80 1.88
N ASP A 10 0.93 19.29 2.49
CA ASP A 10 0.89 19.63 3.91
C ASP A 10 1.02 18.36 4.78
N ALA A 11 0.26 17.32 4.47
CA ALA A 11 0.29 16.04 5.19
C ALA A 11 1.68 15.40 5.19
N GLU A 12 2.46 15.56 4.12
CA GLU A 12 3.82 15.04 3.98
C GLU A 12 4.90 16.05 4.43
N GLY A 13 4.51 17.19 4.99
CA GLY A 13 5.45 18.25 5.39
C GLY A 13 6.20 18.90 4.22
N LEU A 14 5.75 18.71 2.99
CA LEU A 14 6.39 19.22 1.77
C LEU A 14 5.93 20.63 1.40
N LEU A 15 4.83 21.12 1.95
CA LEU A 15 4.29 22.44 1.63
C LEU A 15 5.30 23.55 1.96
N THR A 16 5.89 23.54 3.14
CA THR A 16 6.92 24.48 3.56
C THR A 16 8.14 24.46 2.63
N LYS A 17 8.53 23.29 2.14
CA LYS A 17 9.63 23.14 1.17
C LYS A 17 9.25 23.76 -0.17
N ALA A 18 8.02 23.58 -0.64
CA ALA A 18 7.50 24.20 -1.86
C ALA A 18 7.48 25.73 -1.75
N GLU A 19 6.98 26.26 -0.64
CA GLU A 19 6.93 27.71 -0.36
C GLU A 19 8.33 28.32 -0.29
N ARG A 20 9.28 27.67 0.36
CA ARG A 20 10.69 28.13 0.40
C ARG A 20 11.30 28.26 -0.99
N ARG A 21 11.01 27.33 -1.89
CA ARG A 21 11.52 27.37 -3.27
C ARG A 21 10.97 28.54 -4.08
N GLN A 22 9.76 29.00 -3.77
CA GLN A 22 9.20 30.19 -4.41
C GLN A 22 9.95 31.46 -4.02
N VAL A 23 10.39 31.57 -2.76
CA VAL A 23 11.02 32.77 -2.20
C VAL A 23 12.53 32.83 -2.49
N ALA A 24 13.20 31.69 -2.41
CA ALA A 24 14.65 31.58 -2.62
C ALA A 24 14.99 30.27 -3.35
N PRO A 25 14.92 30.26 -4.70
CA PRO A 25 15.31 29.10 -5.47
C PRO A 25 16.81 28.82 -5.29
N ASN A 26 17.13 27.68 -4.66
CA ASN A 26 18.53 27.28 -4.53
C ASN A 26 18.95 26.53 -5.82
N VAL A 27 20.12 26.87 -6.35
CA VAL A 27 20.63 26.33 -7.61
C VAL A 27 20.82 24.81 -7.56
N ASP A 28 21.06 24.26 -6.38
CA ASP A 28 21.22 22.81 -6.16
C ASP A 28 19.89 22.04 -6.06
N GLU A 29 18.75 22.74 -5.99
CA GLU A 29 17.41 22.14 -5.87
C GLU A 29 16.63 22.17 -7.21
N GLN A 30 17.26 21.71 -8.30
CA GLN A 30 16.61 21.72 -9.63
C GLN A 30 15.57 20.61 -9.82
N LEU A 31 15.58 19.57 -8.97
CA LEU A 31 14.62 18.47 -9.07
C LEU A 31 13.25 18.87 -8.51
N PRO A 32 12.16 18.45 -9.17
CA PRO A 32 10.83 18.69 -8.64
C PRO A 32 10.65 17.99 -7.29
N ILE A 33 9.79 18.56 -6.44
CA ILE A 33 9.45 17.98 -5.14
C ILE A 33 8.64 16.69 -5.32
N LEU A 34 7.75 16.71 -6.32
CA LEU A 34 6.84 15.61 -6.64
C LEU A 34 6.61 15.56 -8.14
N LEU A 35 6.43 14.35 -8.68
CA LEU A 35 5.94 14.11 -10.03
C LEU A 35 4.45 13.78 -9.98
N ALA A 36 3.62 14.66 -10.52
CA ALA A 36 2.19 14.42 -10.68
C ALA A 36 1.91 13.77 -12.04
N VAL A 37 1.42 12.53 -12.03
CA VAL A 37 1.00 11.81 -13.24
C VAL A 37 -0.51 11.91 -13.38
N SER A 38 -1.00 12.36 -14.53
CA SER A 38 -2.43 12.52 -14.79
C SER A 38 -2.78 12.30 -16.26
N ASP A 39 -4.09 12.27 -16.54
CA ASP A 39 -4.60 12.33 -17.91
C ASP A 39 -4.42 13.73 -18.52
N ASN A 40 -4.80 13.85 -19.80
CA ASN A 40 -4.84 15.10 -20.55
C ASN A 40 -6.16 15.87 -20.38
N GLY A 41 -6.89 15.64 -19.29
CA GLY A 41 -8.15 16.32 -19.02
C GLY A 41 -8.00 17.84 -18.98
N PRO A 42 -9.06 18.59 -19.31
CA PRO A 42 -9.01 20.08 -19.35
C PRO A 42 -8.56 20.70 -18.04
N GLN A 43 -8.85 20.06 -16.90
CA GLN A 43 -8.43 20.51 -15.58
C GLN A 43 -6.92 20.44 -15.41
N MET A 44 -6.27 19.38 -15.91
CA MET A 44 -4.83 19.21 -15.78
C MET A 44 -4.06 20.06 -16.77
N THR A 45 -4.63 20.32 -17.94
CA THR A 45 -3.98 21.14 -18.99
C THR A 45 -4.25 22.63 -18.87
N SER A 46 -5.11 23.05 -17.92
CA SER A 46 -5.44 24.48 -17.72
C SER A 46 -4.23 25.33 -17.30
N GLY A 47 -4.22 26.59 -17.71
CA GLY A 47 -3.17 27.55 -17.33
C GLY A 47 -3.02 27.67 -15.81
N THR A 48 -4.13 27.77 -15.09
CA THR A 48 -4.14 27.89 -13.62
C THR A 48 -3.55 26.68 -12.92
N THR A 49 -3.73 25.47 -13.47
CA THR A 49 -3.12 24.24 -12.93
C THR A 49 -1.62 24.23 -13.18
N ARG A 50 -1.19 24.56 -14.39
CA ARG A 50 0.24 24.61 -14.73
C ARG A 50 0.98 25.64 -13.87
N GLU A 51 0.39 26.82 -13.66
CA GLU A 51 0.91 27.85 -12.79
C GLU A 51 1.03 27.36 -11.34
N PHE A 52 -0.02 26.75 -10.79
CA PHE A 52 0.01 26.14 -9.47
C PHE A 52 1.13 25.11 -9.33
N MET A 53 1.26 24.18 -10.30
CA MET A 53 2.29 23.15 -10.29
C MET A 53 3.69 23.77 -10.34
N ALA A 54 3.91 24.77 -11.17
CA ALA A 54 5.18 25.46 -11.27
C ALA A 54 5.54 26.19 -9.97
N LEU A 55 4.58 26.90 -9.37
CA LEU A 55 4.77 27.60 -8.10
C LEU A 55 5.16 26.66 -6.94
N HIS A 56 4.67 25.44 -6.95
CA HIS A 56 4.96 24.46 -5.89
C HIS A 56 6.09 23.48 -6.26
N ALA A 57 6.84 23.77 -7.33
CA ALA A 57 7.91 22.89 -7.83
C ALA A 57 7.45 21.45 -8.08
N LEU A 58 6.21 21.27 -8.59
CA LEU A 58 5.64 19.99 -8.97
C LEU A 58 5.85 19.76 -10.48
N ALA A 59 6.48 18.66 -10.85
CA ALA A 59 6.54 18.24 -12.25
C ALA A 59 5.22 17.59 -12.66
N MET A 60 4.80 17.83 -13.89
CA MET A 60 3.64 17.20 -14.48
C MET A 60 4.06 16.22 -15.55
N HIS A 61 3.55 15.00 -15.45
CA HIS A 61 3.59 14.00 -16.51
C HIS A 61 2.17 13.73 -16.98
N LEU A 62 1.85 14.20 -18.18
CA LEU A 62 0.56 13.94 -18.81
C LEU A 62 0.64 12.64 -19.59
N GLY A 63 -0.29 11.71 -19.34
CA GLY A 63 -0.39 10.45 -20.05
C GLY A 63 -0.51 10.65 -21.54
N ARG A 64 0.13 9.79 -22.32
CA ARG A 64 0.09 9.88 -23.80
C ARG A 64 -1.30 9.49 -24.30
N PRO A 65 -1.86 10.23 -25.25
CA PRO A 65 -3.14 9.87 -25.87
C PRO A 65 -3.09 8.45 -26.47
N GLY A 66 -4.07 7.61 -26.11
CA GLY A 66 -4.17 6.24 -26.61
C GLY A 66 -3.20 5.23 -25.98
N VAL A 67 -2.50 5.59 -24.90
CA VAL A 67 -1.62 4.68 -24.16
C VAL A 67 -2.18 4.40 -22.76
N PRO A 68 -3.05 3.37 -22.60
CA PRO A 68 -3.70 3.07 -21.33
C PRO A 68 -2.72 2.77 -20.18
N THR A 69 -1.54 2.24 -20.49
CA THR A 69 -0.54 1.87 -19.49
C THR A 69 -0.02 3.05 -18.67
N ASP A 70 -0.10 4.27 -19.19
CA ASP A 70 0.37 5.46 -18.48
C ASP A 70 -0.48 5.78 -17.24
N GLN A 71 -1.71 5.23 -17.17
CA GLN A 71 -2.66 5.42 -16.07
C GLN A 71 -3.05 4.12 -15.34
N ALA A 72 -2.45 3.00 -15.71
CA ALA A 72 -2.82 1.68 -15.21
C ALA A 72 -2.83 1.60 -13.67
N HIS A 73 -1.94 2.31 -12.98
CA HIS A 73 -1.88 2.31 -11.51
C HIS A 73 -3.10 2.98 -10.88
N ILE A 74 -3.51 4.15 -11.37
CA ILE A 74 -4.67 4.86 -10.82
C ILE A 74 -5.99 4.16 -11.19
N GLU A 75 -6.08 3.59 -12.39
CA GLU A 75 -7.24 2.80 -12.81
C GLU A 75 -7.38 1.55 -11.96
N SER A 76 -6.28 0.86 -11.64
CA SER A 76 -6.25 -0.27 -10.73
C SER A 76 -6.72 0.14 -9.33
N LEU A 77 -6.24 1.27 -8.80
CA LEU A 77 -6.70 1.80 -7.51
C LEU A 77 -8.21 2.03 -7.49
N PHE A 78 -8.74 2.73 -8.50
CA PHE A 78 -10.19 2.98 -8.60
C PHE A 78 -11.00 1.69 -8.74
N SER A 79 -10.48 0.69 -9.46
CA SER A 79 -11.12 -0.61 -9.57
C SER A 79 -11.20 -1.31 -8.20
N HIS A 80 -10.13 -1.30 -7.43
CA HIS A 80 -10.12 -1.85 -6.07
C HIS A 80 -11.08 -1.10 -5.14
N VAL A 81 -11.02 0.23 -5.13
CA VAL A 81 -11.93 1.04 -4.29
C VAL A 81 -13.39 0.76 -4.61
N LYS A 82 -13.77 0.75 -5.88
CA LYS A 82 -15.15 0.46 -6.30
C LYS A 82 -15.59 -0.98 -5.99
N GLY A 83 -14.66 -1.93 -6.07
CA GLY A 83 -14.94 -3.34 -5.81
C GLY A 83 -15.03 -3.68 -4.32
N GLU A 84 -14.16 -3.11 -3.51
CA GLU A 84 -14.08 -3.39 -2.07
C GLU A 84 -15.07 -2.54 -1.24
N TRP A 85 -15.41 -1.33 -1.72
CA TRP A 85 -16.38 -0.40 -1.07
C TRP A 85 -17.52 0.02 -2.03
N PRO A 86 -18.35 -0.93 -2.49
CA PRO A 86 -19.40 -0.64 -3.48
C PRO A 86 -20.46 0.34 -2.98
N GLN A 87 -20.63 0.48 -1.67
CA GLN A 87 -21.55 1.44 -1.05
C GLN A 87 -21.25 2.90 -1.43
N LEU A 88 -20.01 3.23 -1.76
CA LEU A 88 -19.62 4.57 -2.19
C LEU A 88 -20.38 5.03 -3.44
N LEU A 89 -20.77 4.08 -4.32
CA LEU A 89 -21.52 4.38 -5.54
C LEU A 89 -22.99 4.80 -5.28
N ALA A 90 -23.51 4.50 -4.08
CA ALA A 90 -24.87 4.84 -3.69
C ALA A 90 -24.97 6.20 -2.97
N ILE A 91 -23.86 6.81 -2.65
CA ILE A 91 -23.83 8.09 -1.91
C ILE A 91 -24.01 9.23 -2.89
N SER A 92 -25.15 9.94 -2.78
CA SER A 92 -25.46 11.11 -3.60
C SER A 92 -25.05 12.43 -2.96
N ASP A 93 -24.86 12.45 -1.63
CA ASP A 93 -24.43 13.63 -0.89
C ASP A 93 -22.90 13.79 -1.02
N PRO A 94 -22.40 14.92 -1.59
CA PRO A 94 -20.99 15.14 -1.75
C PRO A 94 -20.19 15.22 -0.43
N GLU A 95 -20.76 15.77 0.63
CA GLU A 95 -20.07 15.91 1.92
C GLU A 95 -19.93 14.55 2.59
N LEU A 96 -20.98 13.74 2.58
CA LEU A 96 -20.95 12.37 3.06
C LEU A 96 -19.98 11.52 2.23
N LEU A 97 -19.97 11.67 0.90
CA LEU A 97 -19.02 10.95 0.04
C LEU A 97 -17.57 11.29 0.37
N VAL A 98 -17.26 12.55 0.62
CA VAL A 98 -15.91 12.97 1.03
C VAL A 98 -15.51 12.32 2.36
N ALA A 99 -16.41 12.33 3.35
CA ALA A 99 -16.15 11.71 4.65
C ALA A 99 -15.89 10.20 4.54
N GLU A 100 -16.72 9.49 3.77
CA GLU A 100 -16.54 8.04 3.52
C GLU A 100 -15.26 7.73 2.73
N LEU A 101 -14.92 8.53 1.74
CA LEU A 101 -13.66 8.39 1.00
C LEU A 101 -12.44 8.61 1.90
N ASP A 102 -12.50 9.50 2.87
CA ASP A 102 -11.43 9.68 3.85
C ASP A 102 -11.28 8.44 4.75
N GLN A 103 -12.38 7.81 5.17
CA GLN A 103 -12.31 6.54 5.91
C GLN A 103 -11.71 5.41 5.05
N VAL A 104 -12.16 5.28 3.80
CA VAL A 104 -11.59 4.32 2.85
C VAL A 104 -10.09 4.56 2.65
N ARG A 105 -9.65 5.80 2.52
CA ARG A 105 -8.23 6.15 2.38
C ARG A 105 -7.43 5.70 3.61
N ILE A 106 -7.95 5.93 4.80
CA ILE A 106 -7.32 5.49 6.05
C ILE A 106 -7.22 3.96 6.07
N GLU A 107 -8.32 3.25 5.85
CA GLU A 107 -8.35 1.78 5.84
C GLU A 107 -7.41 1.20 4.77
N TYR A 108 -7.43 1.76 3.56
CA TYR A 108 -6.56 1.35 2.46
C TYR A 108 -5.08 1.47 2.82
N ASN A 109 -4.69 2.57 3.48
CA ASN A 109 -3.29 2.84 3.79
C ASN A 109 -2.81 2.12 5.05
N THR A 110 -3.66 1.98 6.09
CA THR A 110 -3.22 1.51 7.41
C THR A 110 -3.59 0.06 7.72
N VAL A 111 -4.59 -0.51 7.04
CA VAL A 111 -5.14 -1.84 7.36
C VAL A 111 -4.99 -2.81 6.21
N ARG A 112 -5.28 -2.37 4.99
CA ARG A 112 -5.27 -3.25 3.82
C ARG A 112 -3.88 -3.72 3.45
N LEU A 113 -3.70 -5.05 3.37
CA LEU A 113 -2.45 -5.67 2.96
C LEU A 113 -2.37 -5.78 1.43
N HIS A 114 -1.27 -5.34 0.84
CA HIS A 114 -1.08 -5.33 -0.60
C HIS A 114 -0.10 -6.40 -1.07
N ALA A 115 -0.55 -7.30 -1.95
CA ALA A 115 0.27 -8.37 -2.50
C ALA A 115 1.50 -7.83 -3.27
N GLY A 116 1.33 -6.75 -4.03
CA GLY A 116 2.38 -6.12 -4.83
C GLY A 116 3.57 -5.60 -4.02
N ILE A 117 3.38 -5.30 -2.74
CA ILE A 117 4.43 -4.87 -1.81
C ILE A 117 4.71 -5.92 -0.72
N GLY A 118 4.36 -7.19 -0.97
CA GLY A 118 4.66 -8.30 -0.05
C GLY A 118 3.77 -8.38 1.17
N TYR A 119 2.48 -8.04 1.01
CA TYR A 119 1.46 -8.11 2.06
C TYR A 119 1.77 -7.24 3.30
N VAL A 120 2.29 -6.06 3.08
CA VAL A 120 2.35 -4.98 4.07
C VAL A 120 1.33 -3.91 3.71
N THR A 121 1.06 -2.97 4.60
CA THR A 121 0.21 -1.82 4.30
C THR A 121 1.00 -0.76 3.54
N PRO A 122 0.36 0.12 2.75
CA PRO A 122 1.04 1.26 2.13
C PRO A 122 1.80 2.12 3.13
N ASP A 123 1.23 2.41 4.30
CA ASP A 123 1.88 3.19 5.36
C ASP A 123 3.13 2.49 5.90
N ASP A 124 3.08 1.16 6.10
CA ASP A 124 4.26 0.42 6.54
C ASP A 124 5.40 0.49 5.52
N GLU A 125 5.06 0.45 4.22
CA GLU A 125 6.08 0.59 3.17
C GLU A 125 6.62 2.02 3.09
N HIS A 126 5.74 3.02 3.14
CA HIS A 126 6.08 4.44 3.11
C HIS A 126 7.00 4.83 4.27
N GLU A 127 6.69 4.36 5.48
CA GLU A 127 7.47 4.57 6.69
C GLU A 127 8.69 3.63 6.82
N GLN A 128 9.03 2.91 5.76
CA GLN A 128 10.18 1.99 5.70
C GLN A 128 10.13 0.84 6.71
N ARG A 129 8.96 0.52 7.26
CA ARG A 129 8.73 -0.62 8.17
C ARG A 129 8.54 -1.95 7.42
N GLY A 130 8.18 -1.89 6.14
CA GLY A 130 7.77 -3.04 5.33
C GLY A 130 8.81 -4.16 5.28
N GLU A 131 10.11 -3.84 5.16
CA GLU A 131 11.17 -4.85 5.13
C GLU A 131 11.27 -5.63 6.44
N ALA A 132 11.21 -4.94 7.59
CA ALA A 132 11.25 -5.57 8.91
C ALA A 132 10.06 -6.51 9.11
N ILE A 133 8.86 -6.10 8.71
CA ILE A 133 7.64 -6.90 8.78
C ILE A 133 7.75 -8.16 7.93
N ARG A 134 8.22 -8.05 6.68
CA ARG A 134 8.46 -9.18 5.77
C ARG A 134 9.49 -10.17 6.36
N LYS A 135 10.58 -9.67 6.91
CA LYS A 135 11.61 -10.50 7.57
C LYS A 135 11.04 -11.25 8.80
N ALA A 136 10.31 -10.55 9.67
CA ALA A 136 9.70 -11.15 10.85
C ALA A 136 8.68 -12.25 10.46
N ARG A 137 7.85 -12.00 9.45
CA ARG A 137 6.91 -12.97 8.91
C ARG A 137 7.61 -14.23 8.36
N LEU A 138 8.66 -14.04 7.57
CA LEU A 138 9.45 -15.14 7.03
C LEU A 138 10.08 -15.99 8.14
N GLN A 139 10.63 -15.34 9.16
CA GLN A 139 11.20 -16.02 10.32
C GLN A 139 10.11 -16.80 11.10
N GLY A 140 8.95 -16.19 11.33
CA GLY A 140 7.81 -16.84 11.96
C GLY A 140 7.35 -18.09 11.20
N LEU A 141 7.26 -18.02 9.87
CA LEU A 141 6.93 -19.16 9.02
C LEU A 141 7.96 -20.30 9.12
N ARG A 142 9.26 -19.98 9.15
CA ARG A 142 10.35 -20.97 9.33
C ARG A 142 10.24 -21.64 10.70
N THR A 143 10.05 -20.88 11.76
CA THR A 143 9.89 -21.39 13.12
C THR A 143 8.65 -22.28 13.25
N ALA A 144 7.51 -21.83 12.71
CA ALA A 144 6.27 -22.62 12.70
C ALA A 144 6.41 -23.92 11.89
N ARG A 145 7.15 -23.90 10.77
CA ARG A 145 7.45 -25.11 9.99
C ARG A 145 8.30 -26.09 10.79
N ALA A 146 9.37 -25.61 11.45
CA ALA A 146 10.24 -26.45 12.28
C ALA A 146 9.47 -27.07 13.44
N ALA A 147 8.63 -26.29 14.12
CA ALA A 147 7.78 -26.77 15.21
C ALA A 147 6.79 -27.87 14.75
N ARG A 148 6.15 -27.67 13.59
CA ARG A 148 5.24 -28.70 13.01
C ARG A 148 5.98 -30.01 12.66
N ILE A 149 7.20 -29.90 12.13
CA ILE A 149 8.01 -31.09 11.81
C ILE A 149 8.41 -31.81 13.11
N ALA A 150 8.87 -31.09 14.12
CA ALA A 150 9.23 -31.66 15.43
C ALA A 150 8.02 -32.35 16.08
N TYR A 151 6.85 -31.68 16.10
CA TYR A 151 5.61 -32.24 16.62
C TYR A 151 5.21 -33.55 15.93
N ARG A 152 5.26 -33.59 14.58
CA ARG A 152 4.96 -34.80 13.81
C ARG A 152 5.92 -35.94 14.13
N ARG A 153 7.23 -35.67 14.24
CA ARG A 153 8.22 -36.68 14.59
C ARG A 153 7.95 -37.29 15.97
N THR A 154 7.67 -36.46 16.97
CA THR A 154 7.37 -36.89 18.33
C THR A 154 6.10 -37.75 18.39
N ASN A 155 5.04 -37.35 17.67
CA ASN A 155 3.78 -38.09 17.67
C ASN A 155 3.87 -39.39 16.89
N ASN A 156 4.59 -39.45 15.76
CA ASN A 156 4.81 -40.72 15.05
C ASN A 156 5.59 -41.71 15.92
N THR A 157 6.68 -41.27 16.59
CA THR A 157 7.44 -42.11 17.52
C THR A 157 6.54 -42.65 18.65
N ARG A 158 5.62 -41.81 19.16
CA ARG A 158 4.67 -42.22 20.22
C ARG A 158 3.66 -43.25 19.74
N GLN A 159 3.16 -43.12 18.51
CA GLN A 159 2.25 -44.06 17.90
C GLN A 159 2.94 -45.44 17.61
N ASP A 160 4.20 -45.38 17.15
CA ASP A 160 4.97 -46.62 16.92
C ASP A 160 5.24 -47.37 18.22
N LEU A 161 5.60 -46.66 19.30
CA LEU A 161 5.79 -47.28 20.63
C LEU A 161 4.52 -47.91 21.20
N THR A 162 3.35 -47.29 20.97
CA THR A 162 2.05 -47.86 21.39
C THR A 162 1.63 -49.05 20.53
N ARG A 163 2.01 -49.06 19.26
CA ARG A 163 1.69 -50.15 18.32
C ARG A 163 2.50 -51.42 18.58
N TRP A 164 3.74 -51.32 19.08
CA TRP A 164 4.64 -52.44 19.35
C TRP A 164 4.64 -52.85 20.83
N GLY A 165 4.02 -52.10 21.74
CA GLY A 165 4.02 -52.31 23.19
C GLY A 165 2.97 -53.36 23.68
N THR A 166 2.18 -53.97 22.82
CA THR A 166 1.10 -54.91 23.19
C THR A 166 1.34 -56.35 22.73
N THR A 167 2.58 -56.73 22.45
CA THR A 167 2.89 -58.17 22.23
C THR A 167 3.38 -58.79 23.54
N THR A 168 2.48 -59.20 24.42
CA THR A 168 2.76 -60.13 25.50
C THR A 168 3.06 -61.49 24.85
N PRO A 169 4.20 -62.13 25.15
CA PRO A 169 4.42 -63.53 24.74
C PRO A 169 3.48 -64.40 25.54
N ASN A 170 2.59 -65.09 24.86
CA ASN A 170 1.77 -66.12 25.45
C ASN A 170 2.67 -67.35 25.72
N LEU A 171 3.17 -67.41 26.95
CA LEU A 171 3.81 -68.60 27.48
C LEU A 171 2.70 -69.58 28.02
N SER A 172 2.18 -70.38 27.14
CA SER A 172 1.36 -71.52 27.56
C SER A 172 2.16 -72.84 27.38
N ARG A 173 2.28 -73.53 28.48
CA ARG A 173 2.83 -74.88 28.57
C ARG A 173 1.99 -75.90 27.79
#